data_dbcfea125ad37b6a29007749228cece5
#
_entry.id   dbcfea125ad37b6a29007749228cece5
#
_cell.length_a   1.000
_cell.length_b   1.000
_cell.length_c   1.000
_cell.angle_alpha   90.00
_cell.angle_beta   90.00
_cell.angle_gamma   90.00
#
_symmetry.space_group_name_H-M   'P 1'
#
loop_
_entity.id
_entity.type
_entity.pdbx_description
1 polymer ?
#
loop_
_entity_poly.entity_id
_entity_poly.type
_entity_poly.pdbx_seq_one_letter_code
_entity_poly.pdbx_strand_id
1 'polypeptide(L)'
;MKITEYNIQTQKQNTDLKIAVVADLHAKNPVCVIASLQQIKPDVILCAGDMFECFEEKNSKINQNGFDFFEQSVKIAPTYYCFGNHEIEGQYCEDYPEISGYKSIPPHIIEWLSEIGVHTVFDSFILLNENIAIGGLLSGSHRDNGEPNLDFVNDFSALSQYKILICHHPEYYEKYLSNNDIDMILSGHAHGGQWRFFGHGIFAPSQGLFPKYTSGIHNGKLIISRGCSNSTRPIPIPRLFNPTEVLSIQIKSK
;
A
#
# COMPACT_ATOMS: atom_id res chain seq x y z
N MET A 1 -15.80 -7.76 -5.07
CA MET A 1 -14.80 -6.68 -4.97
C MET A 1 -14.86 -5.84 -6.23
N LYS A 2 -14.71 -4.52 -6.13
CA LYS A 2 -14.69 -3.63 -7.30
C LYS A 2 -13.30 -3.57 -7.89
N ILE A 3 -13.18 -3.58 -9.23
CA ILE A 3 -11.96 -3.16 -9.92
C ILE A 3 -12.18 -1.70 -10.34
N THR A 4 -11.30 -0.80 -9.87
CA THR A 4 -11.34 0.62 -10.26
C THR A 4 -10.18 0.88 -11.21
N GLU A 5 -10.49 1.39 -12.41
CA GLU A 5 -9.51 1.56 -13.48
C GLU A 5 -9.11 3.03 -13.63
N TYR A 6 -7.80 3.25 -13.81
CA TYR A 6 -7.22 4.55 -14.12
C TYR A 6 -6.30 4.45 -15.33
N ASN A 7 -6.35 5.46 -16.20
CA ASN A 7 -5.45 5.61 -17.34
C ASN A 7 -4.61 6.88 -17.11
N ILE A 8 -3.31 6.70 -16.97
CA ILE A 8 -2.33 7.76 -16.71
C ILE A 8 -1.47 7.95 -17.96
N GLN A 9 -1.40 9.17 -18.46
CA GLN A 9 -0.51 9.52 -19.55
C GLN A 9 0.71 10.25 -19.02
N THR A 10 1.88 9.92 -19.56
CA THR A 10 3.15 10.56 -19.19
C THR A 10 3.93 11.00 -20.42
N GLN A 11 4.80 11.99 -20.25
CA GLN A 11 5.76 12.43 -21.28
C GLN A 11 7.07 11.60 -21.24
N LYS A 12 7.31 10.85 -20.16
CA LYS A 12 8.50 9.98 -20.05
C LYS A 12 8.31 8.77 -20.95
N GLN A 13 9.30 8.53 -21.82
CA GLN A 13 9.23 7.48 -22.82
C GLN A 13 9.49 6.09 -22.23
N ASN A 14 8.99 5.05 -22.91
CA ASN A 14 9.18 3.64 -22.54
C ASN A 14 8.73 3.31 -21.11
N THR A 15 7.63 3.93 -20.66
CA THR A 15 7.09 3.73 -19.32
C THR A 15 5.74 3.00 -19.33
N ASP A 16 5.36 2.41 -20.46
CA ASP A 16 4.12 1.65 -20.58
C ASP A 16 4.11 0.53 -19.56
N LEU A 17 3.11 0.53 -18.67
CA LEU A 17 3.01 -0.42 -17.57
C LEU A 17 1.56 -0.56 -17.09
N LYS A 18 1.13 -1.80 -16.87
CA LYS A 18 -0.16 -2.11 -16.23
C LYS A 18 0.07 -2.57 -14.79
N ILE A 19 -0.43 -1.80 -13.85
CA ILE A 19 -0.23 -2.01 -12.42
C ILE A 19 -1.55 -2.47 -11.79
N ALA A 20 -1.50 -3.49 -10.93
CA ALA A 20 -2.54 -3.72 -9.94
C ALA A 20 -2.06 -3.19 -8.58
N VAL A 21 -2.92 -2.40 -7.89
CA VAL A 21 -2.62 -1.91 -6.54
C VAL A 21 -3.56 -2.59 -5.54
N VAL A 22 -2.97 -3.19 -4.52
CA VAL A 22 -3.64 -3.84 -3.39
C VAL A 22 -3.22 -3.13 -2.11
N ALA A 23 -4.17 -2.79 -1.24
CA ALA A 23 -3.89 -2.21 0.07
C ALA A 23 -4.94 -2.69 1.09
N ASP A 24 -4.61 -2.60 2.36
CA ASP A 24 -5.53 -2.83 3.48
C ASP A 24 -6.27 -4.18 3.36
N LEU A 25 -5.52 -5.27 3.19
CA LEU A 25 -6.08 -6.63 3.21
C LEU A 25 -6.43 -7.05 4.64
N HIS A 26 -5.63 -6.61 5.63
CA HIS A 26 -5.83 -6.91 7.05
C HIS A 26 -6.05 -8.39 7.31
N ALA A 27 -5.21 -9.22 6.72
CA ALA A 27 -5.26 -10.67 6.83
C ALA A 27 -6.67 -11.28 6.55
N LYS A 28 -7.51 -10.59 5.77
CA LYS A 28 -8.79 -11.15 5.33
C LYS A 28 -8.63 -12.10 4.15
N ASN A 29 -9.63 -12.95 3.95
CA ASN A 29 -9.61 -13.95 2.89
C ASN A 29 -9.31 -13.31 1.52
N PRO A 30 -8.21 -13.69 0.83
CA PRO A 30 -7.74 -13.03 -0.38
C PRO A 30 -8.46 -13.47 -1.66
N VAL A 31 -9.37 -14.43 -1.62
CA VAL A 31 -9.99 -15.06 -2.82
C VAL A 31 -10.52 -14.01 -3.80
N CYS A 32 -11.25 -13.00 -3.32
CA CYS A 32 -11.79 -11.96 -4.20
C CYS A 32 -10.70 -11.03 -4.76
N VAL A 33 -9.63 -10.79 -3.99
CA VAL A 33 -8.47 -9.99 -4.45
C VAL A 33 -7.74 -10.75 -5.54
N ILE A 34 -7.42 -12.02 -5.30
CA ILE A 34 -6.73 -12.90 -6.26
C ILE A 34 -7.53 -13.03 -7.56
N ALA A 35 -8.85 -13.24 -7.48
CA ALA A 35 -9.72 -13.26 -8.66
C ALA A 35 -9.67 -11.93 -9.44
N SER A 36 -9.63 -10.80 -8.74
CA SER A 36 -9.48 -9.48 -9.38
C SER A 36 -8.12 -9.32 -10.07
N LEU A 37 -7.02 -9.77 -9.44
CA LEU A 37 -5.68 -9.76 -10.04
C LEU A 37 -5.61 -10.61 -11.31
N GLN A 38 -6.21 -11.80 -11.28
CA GLN A 38 -6.31 -12.70 -12.46
C GLN A 38 -7.11 -12.06 -13.60
N GLN A 39 -8.17 -11.31 -13.28
CA GLN A 39 -8.96 -10.56 -14.26
C GLN A 39 -8.19 -9.38 -14.83
N ILE A 40 -7.47 -8.60 -13.99
CA ILE A 40 -6.68 -7.43 -14.39
C ILE A 40 -5.54 -7.86 -15.31
N LYS A 41 -4.86 -8.97 -15.01
CA LYS A 41 -3.63 -9.44 -15.69
C LYS A 41 -2.59 -8.32 -15.71
N PRO A 42 -2.08 -7.89 -14.56
CA PRO A 42 -1.12 -6.80 -14.46
C PRO A 42 0.28 -7.25 -14.87
N ASP A 43 1.12 -6.30 -15.25
CA ASP A 43 2.55 -6.50 -15.44
C ASP A 43 3.28 -6.58 -14.09
N VAL A 44 2.79 -5.82 -13.09
CA VAL A 44 3.29 -5.80 -11.71
C VAL A 44 2.16 -5.62 -10.71
N ILE A 45 2.33 -6.17 -9.49
CA ILE A 45 1.43 -5.97 -8.36
C ILE A 45 2.17 -5.12 -7.32
N LEU A 46 1.56 -3.98 -6.92
CA LEU A 46 2.10 -3.09 -5.89
C LEU A 46 1.20 -3.15 -4.65
N CYS A 47 1.77 -3.61 -3.54
CA CYS A 47 1.06 -3.74 -2.27
C CYS A 47 1.38 -2.53 -1.39
N ALA A 48 0.37 -1.70 -1.12
CA ALA A 48 0.51 -0.41 -0.44
C ALA A 48 0.15 -0.50 1.05
N GLY A 49 0.68 -1.52 1.74
CA GLY A 49 0.61 -1.66 3.19
C GLY A 49 -0.66 -2.32 3.74
N ASP A 50 -0.62 -2.62 5.02
CA ASP A 50 -1.69 -3.25 5.81
C ASP A 50 -2.22 -4.54 5.19
N MET A 51 -1.30 -5.40 4.75
CA MET A 51 -1.64 -6.73 4.25
C MET A 51 -1.86 -7.71 5.41
N PHE A 52 -1.22 -7.45 6.55
CA PHE A 52 -1.34 -8.19 7.82
C PHE A 52 -2.01 -7.32 8.89
N GLU A 53 -2.45 -7.93 10.00
CA GLU A 53 -3.00 -7.20 11.17
C GLU A 53 -1.92 -6.90 12.22
N CYS A 54 -0.99 -7.80 12.39
CA CYS A 54 0.20 -7.66 13.22
C CYS A 54 1.22 -8.70 12.78
N PHE A 55 2.50 -8.49 13.08
CA PHE A 55 3.47 -9.53 12.80
C PHE A 55 3.54 -10.54 13.93
N GLU A 56 3.28 -11.77 13.53
CA GLU A 56 3.45 -12.97 14.29
C GLU A 56 4.30 -13.95 13.49
N GLU A 57 4.57 -15.12 14.04
CA GLU A 57 5.20 -16.19 13.27
C GLU A 57 4.38 -16.53 12.02
N LYS A 58 5.07 -16.97 10.96
CA LYS A 58 4.48 -17.33 9.66
C LYS A 58 3.27 -18.26 9.76
N ASN A 59 3.23 -19.11 10.78
CA ASN A 59 2.15 -20.08 10.99
C ASN A 59 0.99 -19.53 11.82
N SER A 60 1.00 -18.27 12.20
CA SER A 60 -0.10 -17.66 12.95
C SER A 60 -1.40 -17.69 12.15
N LYS A 61 -2.46 -18.14 12.79
CA LYS A 61 -3.82 -18.17 12.19
C LYS A 61 -4.34 -16.77 11.84
N ILE A 62 -3.89 -15.74 12.55
CA ILE A 62 -4.33 -14.36 12.33
C ILE A 62 -3.85 -13.88 10.95
N ASN A 63 -2.59 -14.15 10.63
CA ASN A 63 -1.96 -13.66 9.41
C ASN A 63 -2.00 -14.65 8.24
N GLN A 64 -2.55 -15.85 8.42
CA GLN A 64 -2.52 -16.90 7.39
C GLN A 64 -3.02 -16.40 6.03
N ASN A 65 -4.11 -15.66 6.00
CA ASN A 65 -4.64 -15.12 4.74
C ASN A 65 -3.70 -14.09 4.06
N GLY A 66 -2.90 -13.36 4.84
CA GLY A 66 -1.87 -12.46 4.29
C GLY A 66 -0.74 -13.25 3.64
N PHE A 67 -0.29 -14.33 4.29
CA PHE A 67 0.67 -15.26 3.71
C PHE A 67 0.12 -15.92 2.44
N ASP A 68 -1.10 -16.44 2.48
CA ASP A 68 -1.79 -17.06 1.34
C ASP A 68 -1.95 -16.09 0.16
N PHE A 69 -2.17 -14.80 0.45
CA PHE A 69 -2.22 -13.77 -0.59
C PHE A 69 -0.89 -13.66 -1.32
N PHE A 70 0.22 -13.51 -0.60
CA PHE A 70 1.53 -13.34 -1.23
C PHE A 70 1.96 -14.57 -2.00
N GLU A 71 1.74 -15.78 -1.46
CA GLU A 71 2.03 -17.04 -2.17
C GLU A 71 1.26 -17.19 -3.50
N GLN A 72 0.10 -16.56 -3.60
CA GLN A 72 -0.71 -16.57 -4.83
C GLN A 72 -0.38 -15.40 -5.75
N SER A 73 -0.13 -14.21 -5.21
CA SER A 73 0.13 -13.00 -6.01
C SER A 73 1.40 -13.14 -6.86
N VAL A 74 2.48 -13.70 -6.30
CA VAL A 74 3.75 -13.91 -7.01
C VAL A 74 3.63 -14.87 -8.21
N LYS A 75 2.60 -15.72 -8.23
CA LYS A 75 2.29 -16.61 -9.37
C LYS A 75 1.54 -15.89 -10.50
N ILE A 76 1.02 -14.68 -10.23
CA ILE A 76 0.27 -13.89 -11.20
C ILE A 76 1.19 -12.86 -11.88
N ALA A 77 1.95 -12.10 -11.08
CA ALA A 77 2.92 -11.12 -11.57
C ALA A 77 3.97 -10.79 -10.50
N PRO A 78 5.13 -10.23 -10.89
CA PRO A 78 6.10 -9.68 -9.93
C PRO A 78 5.40 -8.78 -8.91
N THR A 79 5.61 -9.06 -7.62
CA THR A 79 4.92 -8.41 -6.51
C THR A 79 5.91 -7.59 -5.70
N TYR A 80 5.59 -6.29 -5.51
CA TYR A 80 6.36 -5.35 -4.71
C TYR A 80 5.54 -4.92 -3.50
N TYR A 81 6.19 -4.81 -2.34
CA TYR A 81 5.50 -4.57 -1.09
C TYR A 81 6.22 -3.54 -0.21
N CYS A 82 5.49 -2.53 0.23
CA CYS A 82 5.88 -1.64 1.31
C CYS A 82 4.90 -1.82 2.47
N PHE A 83 5.40 -1.91 3.69
CA PHE A 83 4.58 -2.09 4.89
C PHE A 83 3.72 -0.85 5.17
N GLY A 84 2.53 -1.10 5.73
CA GLY A 84 1.71 -0.08 6.37
C GLY A 84 1.96 0.00 7.88
N ASN A 85 1.11 0.72 8.58
CA ASN A 85 1.27 0.90 10.02
C ASN A 85 0.93 -0.37 10.82
N HIS A 86 0.00 -1.21 10.36
CA HIS A 86 -0.34 -2.45 11.06
C HIS A 86 0.82 -3.43 11.14
N GLU A 87 1.72 -3.42 10.16
CA GLU A 87 2.91 -4.27 10.17
C GLU A 87 4.01 -3.76 11.10
N ILE A 88 4.14 -2.45 11.30
CA ILE A 88 5.28 -1.84 12.00
C ILE A 88 4.94 -1.23 13.34
N GLU A 89 3.73 -0.76 13.55
CA GLU A 89 3.35 -0.12 14.81
C GLU A 89 3.00 -1.11 15.92
N GLY A 90 2.90 -2.40 15.58
CA GLY A 90 2.56 -3.45 16.53
C GLY A 90 1.30 -3.06 17.28
N GLN A 91 0.16 -2.99 16.61
CA GLN A 91 -1.09 -2.73 17.30
C GLN A 91 -1.27 -3.78 18.38
N TYR A 92 -1.75 -3.33 19.55
CA TYR A 92 -2.01 -4.16 20.70
C TYR A 92 -2.69 -5.46 20.26
N CYS A 93 -1.95 -6.53 20.28
CA CYS A 93 -2.45 -7.86 20.06
C CYS A 93 -2.76 -8.45 21.44
N GLU A 94 -4.03 -8.60 21.79
CA GLU A 94 -4.43 -9.16 23.09
C GLU A 94 -3.81 -10.53 23.34
N ASP A 95 -3.61 -11.31 22.25
CA ASP A 95 -3.03 -12.64 22.30
C ASP A 95 -1.48 -12.62 22.43
N TYR A 96 -0.83 -11.47 22.11
CA TYR A 96 0.62 -11.31 22.11
C TYR A 96 1.02 -9.91 22.61
N PRO A 97 0.83 -9.62 23.91
CA PRO A 97 1.11 -8.30 24.49
C PRO A 97 2.59 -7.90 24.39
N GLU A 98 3.51 -8.86 24.22
CA GLU A 98 4.95 -8.63 24.07
C GLU A 98 5.33 -8.01 22.72
N ILE A 99 4.52 -8.13 21.68
CA ILE A 99 4.73 -7.45 20.39
C ILE A 99 3.96 -6.13 20.29
N SER A 100 3.19 -5.80 21.31
CA SER A 100 2.53 -4.51 21.45
C SER A 100 3.60 -3.40 21.55
N GLY A 101 3.62 -2.49 20.59
CA GLY A 101 4.63 -1.43 20.51
C GLY A 101 5.89 -1.81 19.71
N TYR A 102 5.88 -2.90 18.97
CA TYR A 102 6.98 -3.29 18.09
C TYR A 102 7.19 -2.23 16.99
N LYS A 103 8.38 -1.62 17.00
CA LYS A 103 8.75 -0.56 16.07
C LYS A 103 9.79 -1.00 15.04
N SER A 104 9.95 -2.29 14.82
CA SER A 104 10.92 -2.81 13.88
C SER A 104 10.31 -3.87 12.98
N ILE A 105 10.88 -4.01 11.81
CA ILE A 105 10.44 -4.99 10.81
C ILE A 105 11.02 -6.36 11.20
N PRO A 106 10.20 -7.41 11.38
CA PRO A 106 10.68 -8.73 11.75
C PRO A 106 11.53 -9.36 10.63
N PRO A 107 12.81 -9.67 10.86
CA PRO A 107 13.69 -10.22 9.83
C PRO A 107 13.13 -11.48 9.16
N HIS A 108 12.55 -12.41 9.94
CA HIS A 108 12.01 -13.65 9.42
C HIS A 108 10.84 -13.47 8.43
N ILE A 109 10.07 -12.36 8.56
CA ILE A 109 9.02 -12.02 7.59
C ILE A 109 9.64 -11.52 6.29
N ILE A 110 10.69 -10.68 6.38
CA ILE A 110 11.41 -10.19 5.19
C ILE A 110 12.07 -11.36 4.45
N GLU A 111 12.72 -12.26 5.19
CA GLU A 111 13.34 -13.47 4.63
C GLU A 111 12.31 -14.34 3.90
N TRP A 112 11.19 -14.63 4.57
CA TRP A 112 10.11 -15.40 3.96
C TRP A 112 9.53 -14.74 2.70
N LEU A 113 9.26 -13.42 2.72
CA LEU A 113 8.77 -12.68 1.55
C LEU A 113 9.76 -12.80 0.39
N SER A 114 11.06 -12.66 0.67
CA SER A 114 12.11 -12.80 -0.33
C SER A 114 12.18 -14.23 -0.90
N GLU A 115 12.08 -15.25 -0.04
CA GLU A 115 12.09 -16.66 -0.45
C GLU A 115 10.96 -17.02 -1.42
N ILE A 116 9.78 -16.44 -1.25
CA ILE A 116 8.65 -16.66 -2.15
C ILE A 116 8.64 -15.75 -3.38
N GLY A 117 9.60 -14.81 -3.48
CA GLY A 117 9.77 -13.93 -4.62
C GLY A 117 9.03 -12.60 -4.53
N VAL A 118 8.66 -12.13 -3.34
CA VAL A 118 8.15 -10.78 -3.11
C VAL A 118 9.31 -9.81 -2.95
N HIS A 119 9.27 -8.70 -3.69
CA HIS A 119 10.24 -7.63 -3.60
C HIS A 119 9.80 -6.60 -2.55
N THR A 120 10.49 -6.56 -1.42
CA THR A 120 10.22 -5.56 -0.38
C THR A 120 10.96 -4.26 -0.68
N VAL A 121 10.27 -3.12 -0.50
CA VAL A 121 10.82 -1.77 -0.69
C VAL A 121 10.55 -0.96 0.58
N PHE A 122 11.53 -0.97 1.49
CA PHE A 122 11.46 -0.33 2.79
C PHE A 122 12.49 0.78 2.89
N ASP A 123 12.06 2.04 2.78
CA ASP A 123 12.92 3.22 2.62
C ASP A 123 14.02 2.98 1.57
N SER A 124 13.61 2.36 0.47
CA SER A 124 14.48 1.90 -0.60
C SER A 124 13.73 1.84 -1.93
N PHE A 125 14.45 1.62 -3.02
CA PHE A 125 13.84 1.46 -4.33
C PHE A 125 14.48 0.33 -5.14
N ILE A 126 13.74 -0.13 -6.14
CA ILE A 126 14.18 -1.12 -7.13
C ILE A 126 13.93 -0.51 -8.52
N LEU A 127 14.88 -0.63 -9.41
CA LEU A 127 14.67 -0.33 -10.82
C LEU A 127 13.94 -1.51 -11.46
N LEU A 128 12.69 -1.29 -11.88
CA LEU A 128 11.93 -2.28 -12.63
C LEU A 128 12.59 -2.52 -14.00
N ASN A 129 13.06 -1.43 -14.60
CA ASN A 129 13.88 -1.39 -15.80
C ASN A 129 14.65 -0.05 -15.83
N GLU A 130 15.31 0.27 -16.94
CA GLU A 130 16.06 1.52 -17.10
C GLU A 130 15.21 2.80 -17.02
N ASN A 131 13.87 2.68 -17.21
CA ASN A 131 12.95 3.83 -17.32
C ASN A 131 12.01 3.98 -16.12
N ILE A 132 11.85 2.94 -15.26
CA ILE A 132 10.87 2.91 -14.17
C ILE A 132 11.54 2.49 -12.87
N ALA A 133 11.35 3.28 -11.82
CA ALA A 133 11.75 2.98 -10.45
C ALA A 133 10.51 2.81 -9.55
N ILE A 134 10.53 1.77 -8.71
CA ILE A 134 9.52 1.52 -7.67
C ILE A 134 10.18 1.72 -6.33
N GLY A 135 9.71 2.68 -5.54
CA GLY A 135 10.18 2.97 -4.18
C GLY A 135 9.11 2.70 -3.14
N GLY A 136 9.52 2.52 -1.89
CA GLY A 136 8.62 2.37 -0.77
C GLY A 136 9.06 3.21 0.42
N LEU A 137 8.15 4.05 0.92
CA LEU A 137 8.36 4.89 2.09
C LEU A 137 7.59 4.31 3.28
N LEU A 138 8.32 3.90 4.31
CA LEU A 138 7.73 3.36 5.53
C LEU A 138 7.04 4.43 6.38
N SER A 139 6.11 4.00 7.22
CA SER A 139 5.52 4.86 8.25
C SER A 139 6.60 5.41 9.20
N GLY A 140 6.50 6.69 9.54
CA GLY A 140 7.42 7.33 10.48
C GLY A 140 7.33 6.80 11.92
N SER A 141 6.27 6.09 12.26
CA SER A 141 6.07 5.51 13.60
C SER A 141 7.13 4.47 14.00
N HIS A 142 7.84 3.87 13.04
CA HIS A 142 8.96 2.95 13.32
C HIS A 142 10.27 3.69 13.66
N ARG A 143 10.32 5.02 13.54
CA ARG A 143 11.50 5.86 13.78
C ARG A 143 11.35 6.63 15.10
N ASP A 144 12.47 6.95 15.71
CA ASP A 144 12.50 7.64 17.01
C ASP A 144 11.81 9.02 16.99
N ASN A 145 11.88 9.73 15.87
CA ASN A 145 11.26 11.05 15.69
C ASN A 145 9.82 11.02 15.17
N GLY A 146 9.29 9.84 14.82
CA GLY A 146 7.95 9.68 14.24
C GLY A 146 7.77 10.28 12.84
N GLU A 147 8.86 10.66 12.16
CA GLU A 147 8.83 11.17 10.78
C GLU A 147 9.30 10.10 9.79
N PRO A 148 8.78 10.10 8.54
CA PRO A 148 9.26 9.19 7.51
C PRO A 148 10.71 9.51 7.13
N ASN A 149 11.35 8.62 6.36
CA ASN A 149 12.73 8.81 5.91
C ASN A 149 12.81 9.84 4.78
N LEU A 150 13.02 11.10 5.13
CA LEU A 150 13.09 12.19 4.17
C LEU A 150 14.38 12.16 3.33
N ASP A 151 15.46 11.58 3.83
CA ASP A 151 16.70 11.40 3.04
C ASP A 151 16.43 10.44 1.88
N PHE A 152 15.76 9.31 2.16
CA PHE A 152 15.30 8.41 1.10
C PHE A 152 14.38 9.12 0.08
N VAL A 153 13.44 9.94 0.53
CA VAL A 153 12.54 10.70 -0.36
C VAL A 153 13.33 11.63 -1.28
N ASN A 154 14.35 12.31 -0.76
CA ASN A 154 15.21 13.20 -1.54
C ASN A 154 16.00 12.40 -2.59
N ASP A 155 16.64 11.30 -2.20
CA ASP A 155 17.41 10.45 -3.10
C ASP A 155 16.52 9.84 -4.20
N PHE A 156 15.34 9.35 -3.83
CA PHE A 156 14.38 8.80 -4.79
C PHE A 156 13.87 9.86 -5.77
N SER A 157 13.61 11.09 -5.28
CA SER A 157 13.18 12.22 -6.12
C SER A 157 14.22 12.63 -7.14
N ALA A 158 15.51 12.45 -6.82
CA ALA A 158 16.62 12.81 -7.71
C ALA A 158 16.82 11.86 -8.91
N LEU A 159 16.14 10.70 -8.91
CA LEU A 159 16.22 9.74 -10.00
C LEU A 159 15.61 10.33 -11.30
N SER A 160 16.15 9.91 -12.45
CA SER A 160 15.65 10.31 -13.77
C SER A 160 14.48 9.48 -14.28
N GLN A 161 14.27 8.31 -13.72
CA GLN A 161 13.22 7.34 -14.07
C GLN A 161 11.80 7.88 -13.82
N TYR A 162 10.79 7.23 -14.39
CA TYR A 162 9.41 7.37 -13.92
C TYR A 162 9.32 6.77 -12.53
N LYS A 163 9.01 7.60 -11.55
CA LYS A 163 9.09 7.26 -10.12
C LYS A 163 7.72 6.92 -9.56
N ILE A 164 7.54 5.66 -9.17
CA ILE A 164 6.33 5.17 -8.49
C ILE A 164 6.69 4.92 -7.04
N LEU A 165 6.12 5.71 -6.13
CA LEU A 165 6.33 5.59 -4.69
C LEU A 165 5.14 4.89 -4.03
N ILE A 166 5.37 3.80 -3.33
CA ILE A 166 4.42 3.19 -2.42
C ILE A 166 4.57 3.91 -1.07
N CYS A 167 3.52 4.57 -0.61
CA CYS A 167 3.46 5.26 0.67
C CYS A 167 2.09 5.04 1.30
N HIS A 168 2.02 4.20 2.32
CA HIS A 168 0.75 3.76 2.90
C HIS A 168 -0.14 4.91 3.35
N HIS A 169 0.45 5.94 4.00
CA HIS A 169 -0.22 7.09 4.57
C HIS A 169 -0.49 8.21 3.54
N PRO A 170 -1.73 8.44 3.06
CA PRO A 170 -2.02 9.46 2.06
C PRO A 170 -1.84 10.90 2.60
N GLU A 171 -1.95 11.14 3.90
CA GLU A 171 -1.71 12.43 4.54
C GLU A 171 -0.24 12.87 4.48
N TYR A 172 0.71 11.94 4.28
CA TYR A 172 2.12 12.27 4.07
C TYR A 172 2.33 13.08 2.79
N TYR A 173 1.40 12.98 1.83
CA TYR A 173 1.48 13.76 0.61
C TYR A 173 1.64 15.24 0.87
N GLU A 174 0.74 15.83 1.66
CA GLU A 174 0.72 17.26 1.89
C GLU A 174 1.91 17.72 2.77
N LYS A 175 2.25 16.92 3.76
CA LYS A 175 3.28 17.26 4.74
C LYS A 175 4.71 17.07 4.21
N TYR A 176 4.94 16.02 3.42
CA TYR A 176 6.30 15.59 3.08
C TYR A 176 6.58 15.44 1.57
N LEU A 177 5.55 15.12 0.74
CA LEU A 177 5.78 14.61 -0.60
C LEU A 177 5.32 15.55 -1.72
N SER A 178 4.50 16.57 -1.41
CA SER A 178 3.88 17.42 -2.44
C SER A 178 4.88 18.17 -3.32
N ASN A 179 6.03 18.55 -2.75
CA ASN A 179 7.07 19.33 -3.42
C ASN A 179 8.17 18.46 -4.07
N ASN A 180 8.10 17.14 -3.93
CA ASN A 180 9.10 16.23 -4.47
C ASN A 180 8.76 15.83 -5.92
N ASP A 181 9.80 15.65 -6.72
CA ASP A 181 9.69 15.16 -8.10
C ASP A 181 9.44 13.63 -8.10
N ILE A 182 8.21 13.25 -7.78
CA ILE A 182 7.70 11.88 -7.81
C ILE A 182 6.52 11.87 -8.78
N ASP A 183 6.51 10.95 -9.74
CA ASP A 183 5.50 10.93 -10.80
C ASP A 183 4.18 10.30 -10.33
N MET A 184 4.22 9.29 -9.45
CA MET A 184 3.05 8.60 -8.92
C MET A 184 3.29 8.18 -7.47
N ILE A 185 2.30 8.42 -6.61
CA ILE A 185 2.28 7.98 -5.20
C ILE A 185 1.04 7.13 -5.00
N LEU A 186 1.24 5.92 -4.45
CA LEU A 186 0.18 4.94 -4.21
C LEU A 186 -0.02 4.76 -2.71
N SER A 187 -1.26 4.94 -2.23
CA SER A 187 -1.59 4.90 -0.81
C SER A 187 -2.82 4.03 -0.51
N GLY A 188 -2.87 3.53 0.73
CA GLY A 188 -4.00 2.88 1.37
C GLY A 188 -4.48 3.65 2.60
N HIS A 189 -4.55 2.98 3.77
CA HIS A 189 -4.77 3.53 5.12
C HIS A 189 -6.14 4.20 5.37
N ALA A 190 -6.64 4.95 4.43
CA ALA A 190 -7.85 5.77 4.61
C ALA A 190 -9.16 4.97 4.56
N HIS A 191 -9.11 3.70 4.17
CA HIS A 191 -10.28 2.82 4.03
C HIS A 191 -11.46 3.46 3.29
N GLY A 192 -11.19 4.33 2.31
CA GLY A 192 -12.19 5.08 1.58
C GLY A 192 -12.99 6.07 2.43
N GLY A 193 -12.56 6.36 3.67
CA GLY A 193 -13.26 7.20 4.63
C GLY A 193 -14.42 6.50 5.32
N GLN A 194 -14.37 5.18 5.50
CA GLN A 194 -15.33 4.27 6.15
C GLN A 194 -16.78 4.40 5.62
N TRP A 195 -17.45 5.49 5.91
CA TRP A 195 -18.78 5.85 5.39
C TRP A 195 -18.64 6.91 4.31
N ARG A 196 -19.33 6.72 3.20
CA ARG A 196 -19.27 7.67 2.09
C ARG A 196 -20.64 8.21 1.75
N PHE A 197 -20.74 9.54 1.68
CA PHE A 197 -21.93 10.22 1.24
C PHE A 197 -21.56 11.22 0.13
N PHE A 198 -22.32 11.23 -0.95
CA PHE A 198 -22.06 12.07 -2.12
C PHE A 198 -20.60 12.03 -2.62
N GLY A 199 -19.96 10.85 -2.52
CA GLY A 199 -18.58 10.68 -2.96
C GLY A 199 -17.50 11.06 -1.94
N HIS A 200 -17.86 11.60 -0.77
CA HIS A 200 -16.93 12.02 0.28
C HIS A 200 -16.88 11.01 1.42
N GLY A 201 -15.67 10.73 1.93
CA GLY A 201 -15.47 9.94 3.13
C GLY A 201 -15.80 10.75 4.39
N ILE A 202 -16.28 10.08 5.43
CA ILE A 202 -16.68 10.76 6.69
C ILE A 202 -15.59 10.68 7.74
N PHE A 203 -14.83 9.58 7.78
CA PHE A 203 -13.76 9.37 8.77
C PHE A 203 -12.62 8.57 8.17
N ALA A 204 -11.40 9.01 8.39
CA ALA A 204 -10.21 8.21 8.09
C ALA A 204 -9.21 8.27 9.25
N PRO A 205 -8.45 7.18 9.50
CA PRO A 205 -7.34 7.22 10.45
C PRO A 205 -6.39 8.39 10.12
N SER A 206 -5.71 8.92 11.12
CA SER A 206 -4.75 10.03 11.02
C SER A 206 -5.29 11.36 10.43
N GLN A 207 -6.49 11.37 9.83
CA GLN A 207 -7.12 12.56 9.26
C GLN A 207 -8.39 13.00 10.01
N GLY A 208 -9.01 12.11 10.82
CA GLY A 208 -10.22 12.42 11.60
C GLY A 208 -11.49 12.51 10.76
N LEU A 209 -12.39 13.44 11.12
CA LEU A 209 -13.67 13.65 10.46
C LEU A 209 -13.51 14.52 9.20
N PHE A 210 -14.29 14.18 8.16
CA PHE A 210 -14.27 14.83 6.84
C PHE A 210 -12.87 14.90 6.21
N PRO A 211 -12.19 13.74 6.09
CA PRO A 211 -10.83 13.65 5.61
C PRO A 211 -10.70 14.06 4.15
N LYS A 212 -9.60 14.73 3.81
CA LYS A 212 -9.28 15.18 2.46
C LYS A 212 -8.89 14.03 1.52
N TYR A 213 -8.12 13.07 2.04
CA TYR A 213 -7.48 12.02 1.27
C TYR A 213 -8.07 10.65 1.59
N THR A 214 -9.11 10.23 0.85
CA THR A 214 -9.81 8.97 1.14
C THR A 214 -9.85 7.97 -0.01
N SER A 215 -9.84 8.45 -1.25
CA SER A 215 -9.84 7.59 -2.44
C SER A 215 -9.66 8.43 -3.70
N GLY A 216 -9.27 7.79 -4.80
CA GLY A 216 -9.17 8.43 -6.11
C GLY A 216 -7.84 9.11 -6.37
N ILE A 217 -7.79 9.95 -7.40
CA ILE A 217 -6.59 10.66 -7.81
C ILE A 217 -6.62 12.09 -7.28
N HIS A 218 -5.55 12.50 -6.60
CA HIS A 218 -5.37 13.85 -6.08
C HIS A 218 -4.11 14.50 -6.69
N ASN A 219 -4.22 15.77 -7.04
CA ASN A 219 -3.11 16.58 -7.59
C ASN A 219 -2.38 15.91 -8.76
N GLY A 220 -3.05 15.06 -9.52
CA GLY A 220 -2.53 14.37 -10.68
C GLY A 220 -1.52 13.24 -10.39
N LYS A 221 -1.08 13.04 -9.15
CA LYS A 221 -0.04 12.06 -8.81
C LYS A 221 -0.29 11.17 -7.59
N LEU A 222 -1.09 11.60 -6.62
CA LEU A 222 -1.45 10.77 -5.46
C LEU A 222 -2.70 9.94 -5.78
N ILE A 223 -2.58 8.63 -5.76
CA ILE A 223 -3.67 7.68 -6.03
C ILE A 223 -3.94 6.88 -4.76
N ILE A 224 -5.15 6.96 -4.24
CA ILE A 224 -5.53 6.35 -2.97
C ILE A 224 -6.52 5.23 -3.21
N SER A 225 -6.17 4.03 -2.76
CA SER A 225 -7.08 2.88 -2.71
C SER A 225 -8.03 2.98 -1.53
N ARG A 226 -9.28 2.53 -1.74
CA ARG A 226 -10.22 2.34 -0.63
C ARG A 226 -9.93 1.07 0.18
N GLY A 227 -8.93 0.30 -0.24
CA GLY A 227 -8.52 -0.92 0.43
C GLY A 227 -9.41 -2.13 0.14
N CYS A 228 -8.86 -3.31 0.39
CA CYS A 228 -9.50 -4.59 0.12
C CYS A 228 -10.41 -5.07 1.25
N SER A 229 -10.20 -4.56 2.46
CA SER A 229 -11.02 -4.90 3.63
C SER A 229 -11.10 -3.75 4.64
N ASN A 230 -11.52 -4.05 5.84
CA ASN A 230 -11.37 -3.19 7.02
C ASN A 230 -10.54 -3.92 8.06
N SER A 231 -9.75 -3.18 8.84
CA SER A 231 -9.27 -3.69 10.11
C SER A 231 -10.45 -4.10 11.01
N THR A 232 -10.24 -5.13 11.78
CA THR A 232 -11.19 -5.55 12.82
C THR A 232 -10.84 -4.99 14.18
N ARG A 233 -9.73 -4.26 14.28
CA ARG A 233 -9.18 -3.76 15.54
C ARG A 233 -9.11 -2.24 15.56
N PRO A 234 -9.32 -1.60 16.72
CA PRO A 234 -9.84 -2.18 17.96
C PRO A 234 -11.33 -2.53 17.88
N ILE A 235 -12.10 -1.93 16.95
CA ILE A 235 -13.53 -2.16 16.77
C ILE A 235 -13.84 -2.27 15.29
N PRO A 236 -14.55 -3.31 14.83
CA PRO A 236 -14.95 -3.43 13.43
C PRO A 236 -15.99 -2.37 13.07
N ILE A 237 -15.58 -1.36 12.30
CA ILE A 237 -16.49 -0.34 11.77
C ILE A 237 -16.96 -0.79 10.39
N PRO A 238 -18.26 -1.04 10.15
CA PRO A 238 -18.75 -1.46 8.84
C PRO A 238 -18.58 -0.33 7.80
N ARG A 239 -18.29 -0.69 6.56
CA ARG A 239 -18.32 0.25 5.43
C ARG A 239 -19.75 0.54 5.02
N LEU A 240 -20.06 1.81 4.76
CA LEU A 240 -21.37 2.23 4.25
C LEU A 240 -21.17 3.04 2.96
N PHE A 241 -21.82 2.60 1.87
CA PHE A 241 -21.67 3.15 0.51
C PHE A 241 -20.21 3.22 0.02
N ASN A 242 -19.37 2.34 0.53
CA ASN A 242 -17.93 2.33 0.36
C ASN A 242 -17.43 0.91 0.02
N PRO A 243 -17.62 0.44 -1.21
CA PRO A 243 -17.18 -0.89 -1.61
C PRO A 243 -15.65 -0.99 -1.57
N THR A 244 -15.15 -2.16 -1.16
CA THR A 244 -13.73 -2.53 -1.28
C THR A 244 -13.31 -2.60 -2.73
N GLU A 245 -12.00 -2.34 -2.98
CA GLU A 245 -11.48 -2.32 -4.35
C GLU A 245 -10.05 -2.81 -4.48
N VAL A 246 -9.73 -3.23 -5.70
CA VAL A 246 -8.38 -3.33 -6.25
C VAL A 246 -8.27 -2.30 -7.37
N LEU A 247 -7.16 -1.56 -7.42
CA LEU A 247 -6.94 -0.61 -8.51
C LEU A 247 -6.26 -1.29 -9.69
N SER A 248 -6.66 -0.92 -10.91
CA SER A 248 -5.97 -1.25 -12.15
C SER A 248 -5.50 0.05 -12.79
N ILE A 249 -4.20 0.28 -12.87
CA ILE A 249 -3.63 1.52 -13.41
C ILE A 249 -2.89 1.19 -14.68
N GLN A 250 -3.28 1.83 -15.79
CA GLN A 250 -2.56 1.75 -17.05
C GLN A 250 -1.76 3.03 -17.25
N ILE A 251 -0.43 2.92 -17.22
CA ILE A 251 0.46 4.01 -17.63
C ILE A 251 0.72 3.86 -19.12
N LYS A 252 0.68 4.99 -19.84
CA LYS A 252 1.00 5.10 -21.28
C LYS A 252 1.91 6.27 -21.52
N SER A 253 3.04 6.02 -22.18
CA SER A 253 3.88 7.06 -22.77
C SER A 253 3.16 7.71 -23.95
N LYS A 254 3.34 9.03 -24.11
CA LYS A 254 2.83 9.81 -25.24
C LYS A 254 3.77 9.75 -26.42
#